data_f8a732027460ed408dfb49c65a9baade
#
_entry.id   f8a732027460ed408dfb49c65a9baade
#
_cell.length_a   1.000
_cell.length_b   1.000
_cell.length_c   1.000
_cell.angle_alpha   90.00
_cell.angle_beta   90.00
_cell.angle_gamma   90.00
#
_symmetry.space_group_name_H-M   'P 1'
#
loop_
_entity.id
_entity.type
_entity.pdbx_description
1 polymer ?
#
loop_
_entity_poly.entity_id
_entity_poly.type
_entity_poly.pdbx_seq_one_letter_code
_entity_poly.pdbx_strand_id
1 'polypeptide(L)'
;MARDAKADLIVTVGGGSITDGAKAVQLCLANDITSTEAIDDIRPVKGADGSLGPPPGMKPPAVPQLTVPTTLSAGEFSAISGVTDERYRVKELIRHPGIIPRAVVLDPAVTVHTPEWLWLSTGSGQSTTASRASARARPILTGMRRHCTG
;
A
#
# COMPACT_ATOMS: atom_id res chain seq x y z
N MET A 1 -9.26 -12.79 15.12
CA MET A 1 -9.53 -11.39 15.52
C MET A 1 -10.31 -10.63 14.44
N ALA A 2 -9.73 -10.09 13.33
CA ALA A 2 -10.52 -9.32 12.34
C ALA A 2 -11.64 -10.13 11.70
N ARG A 3 -11.39 -11.41 11.39
CA ARG A 3 -12.38 -12.35 10.86
C ARG A 3 -13.50 -12.60 11.83
N ASP A 4 -13.18 -12.87 13.10
CA ASP A 4 -14.16 -13.16 14.14
C ASP A 4 -15.01 -11.93 14.47
N ALA A 5 -14.39 -10.77 14.41
CA ALA A 5 -15.07 -9.49 14.56
C ALA A 5 -15.93 -9.09 13.35
N LYS A 6 -15.87 -9.86 12.24
CA LYS A 6 -16.53 -9.51 10.96
C LYS A 6 -16.24 -8.08 10.54
N ALA A 7 -14.96 -7.68 10.66
CA ALA A 7 -14.55 -6.31 10.37
C ALA A 7 -14.91 -5.94 8.93
N ASP A 8 -15.53 -4.80 8.76
CA ASP A 8 -15.93 -4.19 7.49
C ASP A 8 -15.03 -3.02 7.07
N LEU A 9 -14.16 -2.59 7.99
CA LEU A 9 -13.15 -1.55 7.77
C LEU A 9 -11.90 -1.85 8.62
N ILE A 10 -10.72 -1.61 8.03
CA ILE A 10 -9.45 -1.61 8.76
C ILE A 10 -8.97 -0.18 8.85
N VAL A 11 -8.78 0.32 10.08
CA VAL A 11 -8.18 1.64 10.30
C VAL A 11 -6.77 1.45 10.83
N THR A 12 -5.80 2.08 10.19
CA THR A 12 -4.41 2.04 10.60
C THR A 12 -3.90 3.44 10.93
N VAL A 13 -3.21 3.54 12.07
CA VAL A 13 -2.46 4.74 12.47
C VAL A 13 -1.02 4.31 12.68
N GLY A 14 -0.10 4.80 11.85
CA GLY A 14 1.30 4.38 11.96
C GLY A 14 2.12 4.59 10.69
N GLY A 15 3.34 4.07 10.71
CA GLY A 15 4.25 4.14 9.57
C GLY A 15 3.96 3.08 8.49
N GLY A 16 4.83 3.03 7.48
CA GLY A 16 4.67 2.15 6.32
C GLY A 16 4.51 0.66 6.67
N SER A 17 5.20 0.16 7.70
CA SER A 17 5.07 -1.24 8.12
C SER A 17 3.67 -1.58 8.63
N ILE A 18 3.01 -0.65 9.33
CA ILE A 18 1.63 -0.81 9.80
C ILE A 18 0.66 -0.80 8.61
N THR A 19 0.86 0.16 7.70
CA THR A 19 0.07 0.26 6.47
C THR A 19 0.20 -1.01 5.62
N ASP A 20 1.42 -1.49 5.41
CA ASP A 20 1.70 -2.69 4.63
C ASP A 20 1.18 -3.97 5.32
N GLY A 21 1.31 -4.08 6.64
CA GLY A 21 0.73 -5.18 7.40
C GLY A 21 -0.78 -5.26 7.24
N ALA A 22 -1.48 -4.12 7.30
CA ALA A 22 -2.93 -4.07 7.10
C ALA A 22 -3.34 -4.46 5.66
N LYS A 23 -2.55 -4.09 4.66
CA LYS A 23 -2.76 -4.53 3.27
C LYS A 23 -2.64 -6.06 3.14
N ALA A 24 -1.64 -6.66 3.80
CA ALA A 24 -1.53 -8.11 3.85
C ALA A 24 -2.75 -8.74 4.53
N VAL A 25 -3.22 -8.16 5.65
CA VAL A 25 -4.43 -8.63 6.35
C VAL A 25 -5.66 -8.59 5.43
N GLN A 26 -5.85 -7.55 4.61
CA GLN A 26 -6.94 -7.50 3.64
C GLN A 26 -6.93 -8.71 2.70
N LEU A 27 -5.75 -9.06 2.17
CA LEU A 27 -5.59 -10.21 1.28
C LEU A 27 -5.78 -11.54 2.01
N CYS A 28 -5.26 -11.66 3.23
CA CYS A 28 -5.46 -12.85 4.06
C CYS A 28 -6.94 -13.07 4.39
N LEU A 29 -7.71 -12.01 4.64
CA LEU A 29 -9.15 -12.10 4.86
C LEU A 29 -9.89 -12.58 3.62
N ALA A 30 -9.55 -12.03 2.44
CA ALA A 30 -10.21 -12.35 1.18
C ALA A 30 -9.89 -13.77 0.67
N ASN A 31 -8.69 -14.27 0.95
CA ASN A 31 -8.19 -15.55 0.45
C ASN A 31 -8.16 -16.66 1.50
N ASP A 32 -8.81 -16.44 2.64
CA ASP A 32 -8.94 -17.44 3.73
C ASP A 32 -7.60 -17.90 4.31
N ILE A 33 -6.57 -17.06 4.25
CA ILE A 33 -5.24 -17.33 4.80
C ILE A 33 -5.28 -17.22 6.32
N THR A 34 -4.95 -18.31 6.99
CA THR A 34 -5.01 -18.40 8.46
C THR A 34 -3.69 -18.84 9.09
N SER A 35 -2.73 -19.25 8.29
CA SER A 35 -1.40 -19.64 8.75
C SER A 35 -0.31 -18.92 7.97
N THR A 36 0.90 -18.94 8.51
CA THR A 36 2.08 -18.32 7.87
C THR A 36 2.44 -19.03 6.56
N GLU A 37 2.25 -20.37 6.52
CA GLU A 37 2.55 -21.18 5.34
C GLU A 37 1.61 -20.85 4.18
N ALA A 38 0.33 -20.61 4.48
CA ALA A 38 -0.66 -20.26 3.46
C ALA A 38 -0.43 -18.89 2.81
N ILE A 39 0.47 -18.03 3.34
CA ILE A 39 0.89 -16.81 2.67
C ILE A 39 1.57 -17.10 1.32
N ASP A 40 2.14 -18.29 1.17
CA ASP A 40 2.78 -18.70 -0.07
C ASP A 40 1.79 -18.71 -1.25
N ASP A 41 0.49 -18.93 -0.98
CA ASP A 41 -0.58 -18.95 -1.98
C ASP A 41 -0.86 -17.58 -2.62
N ILE A 42 -0.45 -16.50 -1.95
CA ILE A 42 -0.63 -15.11 -2.44
C ILE A 42 0.69 -14.44 -2.85
N ARG A 43 1.77 -15.20 -2.94
CA ARG A 43 3.05 -14.68 -3.42
C ARG A 43 2.96 -14.25 -4.89
N PRO A 44 3.62 -13.15 -5.27
CA PRO A 44 3.64 -12.73 -6.66
C PRO A 44 4.24 -13.79 -7.56
N VAL A 45 3.61 -14.00 -8.70
CA VAL A 45 4.10 -14.86 -9.76
C VAL A 45 4.63 -14.03 -10.92
N LYS A 46 5.63 -14.57 -11.63
CA LYS A 46 6.21 -13.93 -12.80
C LYS A 46 5.33 -14.21 -14.02
N GLY A 47 4.81 -13.16 -14.63
CA GLY A 47 4.08 -13.24 -15.89
C GLY A 47 4.98 -13.55 -17.08
N ALA A 48 4.38 -13.86 -18.22
CA ALA A 48 5.10 -14.14 -19.47
C ALA A 48 5.93 -12.94 -19.96
N ASP A 49 5.53 -11.74 -19.61
CA ASP A 49 6.22 -10.47 -19.89
C ASP A 49 7.34 -10.15 -18.88
N GLY A 50 7.58 -11.05 -17.93
CA GLY A 50 8.56 -10.87 -16.86
C GLY A 50 8.10 -9.98 -15.69
N SER A 51 6.89 -9.42 -15.74
CA SER A 51 6.32 -8.64 -14.64
C SER A 51 5.92 -9.54 -13.46
N LEU A 52 5.96 -8.99 -12.25
CA LEU A 52 5.44 -9.66 -11.06
C LEU A 52 4.01 -9.19 -10.81
N GLY A 53 3.08 -10.12 -10.80
CA GLY A 53 1.65 -9.89 -10.55
C GLY A 53 1.08 -10.83 -9.50
N PRO A 54 -0.20 -10.62 -9.12
CA PRO A 54 -0.89 -11.53 -8.23
C PRO A 54 -0.99 -12.93 -8.86
N PRO A 55 -0.97 -14.00 -8.05
CA PRO A 55 -1.15 -15.36 -8.58
C PRO A 55 -2.57 -15.53 -9.14
N PRO A 56 -2.74 -16.45 -10.11
CA PRO A 56 -4.06 -16.78 -10.65
C PRO A 56 -5.02 -17.23 -9.55
N GLY A 57 -6.25 -16.73 -9.59
CA GLY A 57 -7.29 -17.09 -8.61
C GLY A 57 -7.26 -16.30 -7.30
N MET A 58 -6.30 -15.41 -7.10
CA MET A 58 -6.26 -14.53 -5.94
C MET A 58 -7.49 -13.63 -5.90
N LYS A 59 -8.25 -13.73 -4.81
CA LYS A 59 -9.47 -12.93 -4.61
C LYS A 59 -9.09 -11.49 -4.22
N PRO A 60 -9.78 -10.47 -4.77
CA PRO A 60 -9.59 -9.09 -4.36
C PRO A 60 -10.04 -8.87 -2.91
N PRO A 61 -9.44 -7.93 -2.18
CA PRO A 61 -9.87 -7.60 -0.83
C PRO A 61 -11.28 -7.00 -0.83
N ALA A 62 -12.12 -7.47 0.08
CA ALA A 62 -13.48 -6.96 0.31
C ALA A 62 -13.51 -5.91 1.43
N VAL A 63 -12.62 -6.03 2.40
CA VAL A 63 -12.52 -5.12 3.56
C VAL A 63 -11.58 -3.96 3.20
N PRO A 64 -12.07 -2.71 3.11
CA PRO A 64 -11.24 -1.56 2.78
C PRO A 64 -10.35 -1.15 3.94
N GLN A 65 -9.31 -0.37 3.62
CA GLN A 65 -8.42 0.26 4.60
C GLN A 65 -8.57 1.78 4.55
N LEU A 66 -8.61 2.40 5.73
CA LEU A 66 -8.34 3.80 5.95
C LEU A 66 -6.99 3.91 6.67
N THR A 67 -6.11 4.80 6.24
CA THR A 67 -4.79 4.96 6.88
C THR A 67 -4.52 6.39 7.28
N VAL A 68 -3.92 6.54 8.46
CA VAL A 68 -3.41 7.80 9.02
C VAL A 68 -1.89 7.60 9.16
N PRO A 69 -1.09 7.98 8.14
CA PRO A 69 0.34 7.74 8.18
C PRO A 69 1.05 8.67 9.16
N THR A 70 1.99 8.11 9.92
CA THR A 70 2.85 8.87 10.83
C THR A 70 4.27 9.04 10.29
N THR A 71 4.57 8.52 9.10
CA THR A 71 5.87 8.60 8.43
C THR A 71 5.69 8.97 6.95
N LEU A 72 6.79 9.31 6.29
CA LEU A 72 6.80 9.68 4.88
C LEU A 72 7.07 8.50 3.93
N SER A 73 6.67 7.28 4.28
CA SER A 73 6.98 6.07 3.51
C SER A 73 6.24 5.95 2.18
N ALA A 74 5.15 6.70 1.99
CA ALA A 74 4.26 6.64 0.82
C ALA A 74 3.64 5.24 0.57
N GLY A 75 3.68 4.35 1.54
CA GLY A 75 3.05 3.04 1.46
C GLY A 75 1.56 3.12 1.15
N GLU A 76 0.89 4.15 1.63
CA GLU A 76 -0.53 4.44 1.44
C GLU A 76 -0.96 4.66 -0.01
N PHE A 77 -0.03 4.99 -0.90
CA PHE A 77 -0.28 5.21 -2.32
C PHE A 77 0.17 4.04 -3.21
N SER A 78 0.62 2.96 -2.61
CA SER A 78 1.20 1.80 -3.31
C SER A 78 0.25 0.60 -3.31
N ALA A 79 0.18 -0.11 -4.43
CA ALA A 79 -0.47 -1.42 -4.56
C ALA A 79 0.39 -2.59 -4.07
N ILE A 80 1.40 -2.30 -3.25
CA ILE A 80 2.37 -3.27 -2.72
C ILE A 80 2.23 -3.32 -1.21
N SER A 81 2.30 -4.52 -0.65
CA SER A 81 2.45 -4.80 0.77
C SER A 81 3.80 -5.46 1.00
N GLY A 82 4.67 -4.83 1.78
CA GLY A 82 5.97 -5.38 2.14
C GLY A 82 5.92 -6.00 3.54
N VAL A 83 5.80 -7.30 3.64
CA VAL A 83 5.80 -8.05 4.90
C VAL A 83 7.03 -8.95 5.01
N THR A 84 7.54 -9.12 6.21
CA THR A 84 8.72 -9.99 6.43
C THR A 84 8.24 -11.40 6.73
N ASP A 85 8.69 -12.37 5.93
CA ASP A 85 8.57 -13.78 6.23
C ASP A 85 9.73 -14.19 7.14
N GLU A 86 9.45 -14.43 8.40
CA GLU A 86 10.47 -14.79 9.39
C GLU A 86 11.06 -16.18 9.16
N ARG A 87 10.33 -17.08 8.46
CA ARG A 87 10.81 -18.44 8.13
C ARG A 87 12.08 -18.37 7.28
N TYR A 88 12.10 -17.44 6.31
CA TYR A 88 13.18 -17.27 5.36
C TYR A 88 13.97 -15.96 5.58
N ARG A 89 13.55 -15.12 6.51
CA ARG A 89 14.11 -13.78 6.78
C ARG A 89 14.16 -12.90 5.53
N VAL A 90 13.10 -13.00 4.70
CA VAL A 90 12.97 -12.27 3.44
C VAL A 90 11.79 -11.33 3.51
N LYS A 91 11.94 -10.13 2.95
CA LYS A 91 10.82 -9.22 2.77
C LYS A 91 10.06 -9.60 1.51
N GLU A 92 8.86 -10.12 1.70
CA GLU A 92 7.94 -10.44 0.62
C GLU A 92 7.19 -9.19 0.15
N LEU A 93 7.06 -9.04 -1.16
CA LEU A 93 6.36 -7.92 -1.78
C LEU A 93 5.09 -8.43 -2.44
N ILE A 94 4.02 -8.57 -1.66
CA ILE A 94 2.72 -9.00 -2.17
C ILE A 94 2.08 -7.84 -2.93
N ARG A 95 1.46 -8.13 -4.08
CA ARG A 95 0.91 -7.11 -4.98
C ARG A 95 -0.55 -7.40 -5.32
N HIS A 96 -1.40 -6.38 -5.17
CA HIS A 96 -2.76 -6.42 -5.68
C HIS A 96 -3.30 -4.98 -5.77
N PRO A 97 -3.93 -4.57 -6.89
CA PRO A 97 -4.42 -3.20 -7.05
C PRO A 97 -5.48 -2.80 -6.01
N GLY A 98 -6.25 -3.75 -5.52
CA GLY A 98 -7.32 -3.51 -4.54
C GLY A 98 -6.84 -3.24 -3.11
N ILE A 99 -5.55 -3.40 -2.76
CA ILE A 99 -5.05 -3.14 -1.41
C ILE A 99 -4.65 -1.68 -1.15
N ILE A 100 -4.75 -0.83 -2.15
CA ILE A 100 -4.53 0.60 -1.93
C ILE A 100 -5.59 1.11 -0.95
N PRO A 101 -5.20 1.80 0.13
CA PRO A 101 -6.16 2.36 1.06
C PRO A 101 -7.23 3.20 0.39
N ARG A 102 -8.47 3.02 0.81
CA ARG A 102 -9.63 3.73 0.27
C ARG A 102 -9.64 5.21 0.63
N ALA A 103 -9.06 5.53 1.79
CA ALA A 103 -8.90 6.89 2.28
C ALA A 103 -7.58 7.02 3.03
N VAL A 104 -6.98 8.20 2.90
CA VAL A 104 -5.74 8.59 3.59
C VAL A 104 -6.02 9.88 4.31
N VAL A 105 -5.78 9.92 5.63
CA VAL A 105 -5.87 11.12 6.44
C VAL A 105 -4.45 11.62 6.71
N LEU A 106 -4.07 12.71 6.07
CA LEU A 106 -2.77 13.34 6.24
C LEU A 106 -2.89 14.44 7.31
N ASP A 107 -2.64 14.08 8.55
CA ASP A 107 -2.66 15.02 9.68
C ASP A 107 -1.24 15.18 10.23
N PRO A 108 -0.62 16.36 10.08
CA PRO A 108 0.72 16.60 10.61
C PRO A 108 0.79 16.49 12.13
N ALA A 109 -0.32 16.68 12.87
CA ALA A 109 -0.33 16.59 14.32
C ALA A 109 -0.02 15.17 14.83
N VAL A 110 -0.37 14.12 14.08
CA VAL A 110 -0.05 12.75 14.50
C VAL A 110 1.42 12.38 14.29
N THR A 111 2.17 13.21 13.57
CA THR A 111 3.57 12.93 13.24
C THR A 111 4.56 13.48 14.27
N VAL A 112 4.09 14.33 15.21
CA VAL A 112 4.95 15.01 16.21
C VAL A 112 5.68 14.04 17.15
N HIS A 113 5.16 12.83 17.31
CA HIS A 113 5.77 11.78 18.12
C HIS A 113 6.67 10.84 17.33
N THR A 114 6.76 11.01 16.01
CA THR A 114 7.63 10.20 15.18
C THR A 114 9.08 10.62 15.40
N PRO A 115 9.99 9.69 15.74
CA PRO A 115 11.40 10.00 15.91
C PRO A 115 11.97 10.65 14.64
N GLU A 116 12.79 11.70 14.81
CA GLU A 116 13.35 12.48 13.69
C GLU A 116 14.10 11.60 12.69
N TRP A 117 14.90 10.67 13.17
CA TRP A 117 15.63 9.76 12.29
C TRP A 117 14.71 8.91 11.40
N LEU A 118 13.54 8.50 11.93
CA LEU A 118 12.55 7.73 11.17
C LEU A 118 11.83 8.62 10.15
N TRP A 119 11.49 9.84 10.55
CA TRP A 119 10.91 10.83 9.67
C TRP A 119 11.81 11.12 8.47
N LEU A 120 13.07 11.45 8.73
CA LEU A 120 14.06 11.75 7.69
C LEU A 120 14.35 10.54 6.80
N SER A 121 14.53 9.36 7.37
CA SER A 121 14.83 8.15 6.60
C SER A 121 13.68 7.72 5.68
N THR A 122 12.44 7.91 6.12
CA THR A 122 11.27 7.61 5.27
C THR A 122 11.03 8.68 4.22
N GLY A 123 11.38 9.95 4.50
CA GLY A 123 11.29 11.06 3.54
C GLY A 123 12.26 10.94 2.36
N SER A 124 13.45 10.40 2.56
CA SER A 124 14.43 10.21 1.48
C SER A 124 13.93 9.24 0.39
N GLY A 125 13.11 8.25 0.75
CA GLY A 125 12.48 7.34 -0.20
C GLY A 125 11.44 7.99 -1.10
N GLN A 126 10.78 9.06 -0.64
CA GLN A 126 9.76 9.79 -1.39
C GLN A 126 10.34 10.56 -2.58
N SER A 127 11.52 11.15 -2.44
CA SER A 127 12.15 11.91 -3.52
C SER A 127 12.36 11.04 -4.76
N THR A 128 12.71 9.77 -4.58
CA THR A 128 12.87 8.79 -5.65
C THR A 128 11.54 8.37 -6.26
N THR A 129 10.49 8.22 -5.44
CA THR A 129 9.15 7.81 -5.90
C THR A 129 8.44 8.95 -6.61
N ALA A 130 8.54 10.18 -6.09
CA ALA A 130 7.99 11.37 -6.72
C ALA A 130 8.66 11.67 -8.08
N SER A 131 9.97 11.51 -8.17
CA SER A 131 10.70 11.66 -9.43
C SER A 131 10.27 10.63 -10.48
N ARG A 132 10.02 9.38 -10.08
CA ARG A 132 9.51 8.33 -10.98
C ARG A 132 8.05 8.53 -11.38
N ALA A 133 7.20 9.05 -10.48
CA ALA A 133 5.81 9.37 -10.78
C ALA A 133 5.71 10.57 -11.71
N SER A 134 6.50 11.61 -11.50
CA SER A 134 6.59 12.79 -12.34
C SER A 134 7.11 12.48 -13.75
N ALA A 135 8.06 11.55 -13.89
CA ALA A 135 8.54 11.08 -15.18
C ALA A 135 7.49 10.26 -15.96
N ARG A 136 6.48 9.69 -15.30
CA ARG A 136 5.38 8.94 -15.92
C ARG A 136 4.10 9.76 -16.12
N ALA A 137 3.94 10.88 -15.44
CA ALA A 137 2.85 11.81 -15.65
C ALA A 137 3.12 12.61 -16.94
N ARG A 138 2.66 12.09 -18.09
CA ARG A 138 2.47 12.93 -19.26
C ARG A 138 1.46 14.02 -18.89
N PRO A 139 1.73 15.31 -19.19
CA PRO A 139 0.77 16.34 -18.88
C PRO A 139 -0.49 16.16 -19.73
N ILE A 140 -1.58 15.73 -19.10
CA ILE A 140 -2.93 15.88 -19.66
C ILE A 140 -3.37 17.30 -19.36
N LEU A 141 -2.72 18.26 -19.96
CA LEU A 141 -3.11 19.66 -19.95
C LEU A 141 -2.92 20.25 -21.35
N THR A 142 -3.74 19.75 -22.28
CA THR A 142 -3.96 20.46 -23.54
C THR A 142 -5.47 20.51 -23.76
N GLY A 143 -6.11 21.61 -23.37
CA GLY A 143 -7.51 21.81 -23.72
C GLY A 143 -8.35 22.70 -22.82
N MET A 144 -7.78 23.56 -21.97
CA MET A 144 -8.58 24.65 -21.40
C MET A 144 -8.30 25.95 -22.16
N ARG A 145 -8.94 26.10 -23.32
CA ARG A 145 -9.06 27.39 -23.99
C ARG A 145 -9.92 28.30 -23.10
N ARG A 146 -9.27 29.34 -22.61
CA ARG A 146 -9.99 30.48 -22.01
C ARG A 146 -10.83 31.16 -23.10
N HIS A 147 -12.14 31.04 -23.01
CA HIS A 147 -13.05 31.96 -23.63
C HIS A 147 -13.33 33.07 -22.61
N CYS A 148 -12.56 34.12 -22.64
CA CYS A 148 -12.99 35.43 -22.17
C CYS A 148 -13.25 36.26 -23.41
N THR A 149 -14.51 36.49 -23.72
CA THR A 149 -14.96 37.53 -24.65
C THR A 149 -15.95 38.40 -23.93
N GLY A 150 -15.66 39.72 -24.01
CA GLY A 150 -16.60 40.83 -23.94
C GLY A 150 -17.08 41.27 -22.60
#